data_03b219ffb9e4dd17fa4f8d01d04c7a30
#
_entry.id   03b219ffb9e4dd17fa4f8d01d04c7a30
#
_cell.length_a   1.000
_cell.length_b   1.000
_cell.length_c   1.000
_cell.angle_alpha   90.00
_cell.angle_beta   90.00
_cell.angle_gamma   90.00
#
_symmetry.space_group_name_H-M   'P 1'
#
loop_
_entity.id
_entity.type
_entity.pdbx_description
1 polymer ?
#
loop_
_entity_poly.entity_id
_entity_poly.type
_entity_poly.pdbx_seq_one_letter_code
_entity_poly.pdbx_strand_id
1 'polypeptide(L)'
;MFSTITSTDYEIQYRDIIQSCLSNEAVYREDRTGVGCYSVFNKQINIEVGNKFPVITGRKMFPKVFNTEMLWFLNGETNIQRFKDAGVKIWDAWADEDGELGPVYGHQLRNFSS
;
A
#
# COMPACT_ATOMS: atom_id res chain seq x y z
N MET A 1 14.79 7.32 -25.86
CA MET A 1 15.86 6.58 -25.16
C MET A 1 15.39 6.38 -23.72
N PHE A 2 14.89 5.20 -23.37
CA PHE A 2 14.48 4.93 -21.98
C PHE A 2 15.75 4.68 -21.18
N SER A 3 16.03 5.54 -20.19
CA SER A 3 17.14 5.30 -19.26
C SER A 3 16.83 4.05 -18.45
N THR A 4 17.77 3.15 -18.34
CA THR A 4 17.66 1.96 -17.48
C THR A 4 17.55 2.47 -16.03
N ILE A 5 16.35 2.34 -15.45
CA ILE A 5 16.10 2.73 -14.06
C ILE A 5 16.73 1.65 -13.17
N THR A 6 17.69 2.02 -12.35
CA THR A 6 18.33 1.11 -11.40
C THR A 6 17.44 0.91 -10.16
N SER A 7 17.70 -0.11 -9.35
CA SER A 7 16.92 -0.39 -8.13
C SER A 7 16.89 0.73 -7.10
N THR A 8 17.78 1.72 -7.22
CA THR A 8 17.84 2.92 -6.38
C THR A 8 17.04 4.08 -6.96
N ASP A 9 16.71 4.06 -8.24
CA ASP A 9 16.04 5.16 -8.93
C ASP A 9 14.59 5.35 -8.46
N TYR A 10 13.87 4.27 -8.13
CA TYR A 10 12.51 4.36 -7.60
C TYR A 10 12.47 5.01 -6.20
N GLU A 11 13.50 4.84 -5.37
CA GLU A 11 13.61 5.53 -4.09
C GLU A 11 13.88 7.02 -4.27
N ILE A 12 14.68 7.38 -5.28
CA ILE A 12 14.88 8.78 -5.66
C ILE A 12 13.57 9.38 -6.15
N GLN A 13 12.86 8.70 -7.05
CA GLN A 13 11.55 9.14 -7.53
C GLN A 13 10.53 9.30 -6.40
N TYR A 14 10.50 8.38 -5.45
CA TYR A 14 9.66 8.47 -4.26
C TYR A 14 9.99 9.68 -3.40
N ARG A 15 11.28 9.93 -3.15
CA ARG A 15 11.74 11.11 -2.41
C ARG A 15 11.37 12.41 -3.13
N ASP A 16 11.51 12.44 -4.46
CA ASP A 16 11.17 13.62 -5.26
C ASP A 16 9.66 13.93 -5.20
N ILE A 17 8.81 12.90 -5.13
CA ILE A 17 7.37 13.09 -4.88
C ILE A 17 7.12 13.69 -3.49
N ILE A 18 7.80 13.20 -2.45
CA ILE A 18 7.71 13.79 -1.11
C ILE A 18 8.15 15.25 -1.12
N GLN A 19 9.25 15.57 -1.79
CA GLN A 19 9.72 16.96 -1.94
C GLN A 19 8.70 17.83 -2.67
N SER A 20 8.04 17.30 -3.70
CA SER A 20 6.94 18.02 -4.38
C SER A 20 5.79 18.33 -3.42
N CYS A 21 5.46 17.41 -2.51
CA CYS A 21 4.43 17.64 -1.49
C CYS A 21 4.81 18.74 -0.48
N LEU A 22 6.10 19.04 -0.35
CA LEU A 22 6.62 20.10 0.53
C LEU A 22 6.92 21.40 -0.23
N SER A 23 6.63 21.45 -1.52
CA SER A 23 6.89 22.60 -2.39
C SER A 23 5.61 23.42 -2.65
N ASN A 24 5.76 24.50 -3.41
CA ASN A 24 4.64 25.33 -3.85
C ASN A 24 3.71 24.64 -4.88
N GLU A 25 4.05 23.44 -5.37
CA GLU A 25 3.18 22.63 -6.23
C GLU A 25 2.06 21.96 -5.45
N ALA A 26 2.24 21.80 -4.14
CA ALA A 26 1.30 21.08 -3.30
C ALA A 26 0.10 21.93 -2.90
N VAL A 27 -1.07 21.30 -2.88
CA VAL A 27 -2.31 21.88 -2.36
C VAL A 27 -2.58 21.29 -0.99
N TYR A 28 -2.73 22.15 0.02
CA TYR A 28 -3.17 21.73 1.34
C TYR A 28 -4.66 21.33 1.29
N ARG A 29 -4.99 20.23 1.95
CA ARG A 29 -6.37 19.75 2.09
C ARG A 29 -6.63 19.34 3.54
N GLU A 30 -7.71 19.78 4.06
CA GLU A 30 -8.22 19.26 5.33
C GLU A 30 -8.69 17.81 5.17
N ASP A 31 -8.53 17.03 6.20
CA ASP A 31 -8.99 15.65 6.25
C ASP A 31 -9.82 15.39 7.52
N ARG A 32 -10.43 14.20 7.59
CA ARG A 32 -11.27 13.79 8.72
C ARG A 32 -10.51 13.67 10.06
N THR A 33 -9.18 13.65 10.04
CA THR A 33 -8.35 13.53 11.24
C THR A 33 -8.03 14.88 11.88
N GLY A 34 -8.30 15.98 11.17
CA GLY A 34 -7.98 17.34 11.59
C GLY A 34 -6.51 17.72 11.47
N VAL A 35 -5.67 16.82 10.93
CA VAL A 35 -4.24 17.10 10.68
C VAL A 35 -4.05 17.74 9.32
N GLY A 36 -4.85 17.31 8.34
CA GLY A 36 -4.74 17.70 6.95
C GLY A 36 -3.60 17.03 6.21
N CYS A 37 -3.50 17.29 4.92
CA CYS A 37 -2.44 16.77 4.09
C CYS A 37 -2.04 17.73 2.96
N TYR A 38 -0.79 17.61 2.50
CA TYR A 38 -0.30 18.25 1.29
C TYR A 38 -0.39 17.26 0.14
N SER A 39 -1.05 17.64 -0.94
CA SER A 39 -1.33 16.78 -2.08
C SER A 39 -0.73 17.33 -3.35
N VAL A 40 -0.12 16.48 -4.13
CA VAL A 40 0.29 16.72 -5.52
C VAL A 40 -0.38 15.70 -6.42
N PHE A 41 -0.59 16.04 -7.69
CA PHE A 41 -1.26 15.19 -8.65
C PHE A 41 -0.32 14.77 -9.78
N ASN A 42 -0.72 13.72 -10.48
CA ASN A 42 -0.05 13.26 -11.69
C ASN A 42 1.46 12.99 -11.51
N LYS A 43 1.80 12.33 -10.40
CA LYS A 43 3.16 11.83 -10.15
C LYS A 43 3.21 10.33 -10.48
N GLN A 44 4.30 9.91 -11.09
CA GLN A 44 4.52 8.54 -11.52
C GLN A 44 5.85 8.03 -10.97
N ILE A 45 5.88 6.77 -10.56
CA ILE A 45 7.10 6.04 -10.24
C ILE A 45 7.23 4.89 -11.23
N ASN A 46 8.37 4.82 -11.91
CA ASN A 46 8.71 3.71 -12.77
C ASN A 46 9.63 2.76 -12.01
N ILE A 47 9.21 1.50 -11.88
CA ILE A 47 9.94 0.49 -11.15
C ILE A 47 10.28 -0.66 -12.10
N GLU A 48 11.57 -0.94 -12.28
CA GLU A 48 12.01 -2.14 -12.98
C GLU A 48 11.93 -3.33 -12.03
N VAL A 49 10.99 -4.23 -12.31
CA VAL A 49 10.79 -5.46 -11.54
C VAL A 49 11.54 -6.60 -12.23
N GLY A 50 12.78 -6.83 -11.82
CA GLY A 50 13.63 -7.92 -12.32
C GLY A 50 13.89 -8.94 -11.21
N ASN A 51 15.15 -9.17 -10.92
CA ASN A 51 15.61 -10.13 -9.90
C ASN A 51 15.60 -9.57 -8.48
N LYS A 52 15.10 -8.34 -8.28
CA LYS A 52 15.06 -7.67 -6.98
C LYS A 52 13.64 -7.22 -6.69
N PHE A 53 13.23 -7.40 -5.43
CA PHE A 53 11.97 -6.86 -4.95
C PHE A 53 12.14 -5.38 -4.57
N PRO A 54 11.32 -4.46 -5.09
CA PRO A 54 11.44 -3.04 -4.79
C PRO A 54 10.94 -2.73 -3.37
N VAL A 55 11.86 -2.43 -2.48
CA VAL A 55 11.55 -2.05 -1.09
C VAL A 55 12.07 -0.64 -0.83
N ILE A 56 11.21 0.23 -0.31
CA ILE A 56 11.62 1.55 0.16
C ILE A 56 12.43 1.39 1.44
N THR A 57 13.70 1.82 1.44
CA THR A 57 14.60 1.69 2.59
C THR A 57 14.55 2.85 3.57
N GLY A 58 13.97 3.98 3.16
CA GLY A 58 13.80 5.19 4.00
C GLY A 58 12.89 5.01 5.22
N ARG A 59 12.21 3.86 5.34
CA ARG A 59 11.40 3.49 6.51
C ARG A 59 11.48 2.00 6.77
N LYS A 60 11.22 1.61 8.02
CA LYS A 60 11.15 0.20 8.37
C LYS A 60 9.96 -0.46 7.66
N MET A 61 10.24 -1.49 6.90
CA MET A 61 9.24 -2.32 6.22
C MET A 61 9.03 -3.62 7.00
N PHE A 62 7.81 -4.15 6.91
CA PHE A 62 7.42 -5.39 7.59
C PHE A 62 6.93 -6.41 6.55
N PRO A 63 7.85 -7.15 5.90
CA PRO A 63 7.50 -8.07 4.82
C PRO A 63 6.43 -9.09 5.20
N LYS A 64 6.40 -9.53 6.45
CA LYS A 64 5.37 -10.45 6.94
C LYS A 64 3.96 -9.86 6.81
N VAL A 65 3.80 -8.57 7.10
CA VAL A 65 2.49 -7.90 7.06
C VAL A 65 1.97 -7.90 5.63
N PHE A 66 2.71 -7.32 4.70
CA PHE A 66 2.23 -7.20 3.32
C PHE A 66 2.14 -8.55 2.58
N ASN A 67 3.03 -9.51 2.87
CA ASN A 67 2.93 -10.86 2.30
C ASN A 67 1.66 -11.57 2.77
N THR A 68 1.33 -11.48 4.07
CA THR A 68 0.09 -12.06 4.61
C THR A 68 -1.13 -11.44 3.94
N GLU A 69 -1.17 -10.12 3.82
CA GLU A 69 -2.28 -9.39 3.21
C GLU A 69 -2.40 -9.69 1.71
N MET A 70 -1.29 -9.72 0.99
CA MET A 70 -1.30 -10.03 -0.44
C MET A 70 -1.81 -11.45 -0.72
N LEU A 71 -1.36 -12.44 0.05
CA LEU A 71 -1.85 -13.81 -0.07
C LEU A 71 -3.34 -13.91 0.26
N TRP A 72 -3.81 -13.16 1.25
CA TRP A 72 -5.20 -13.09 1.62
C TRP A 72 -6.07 -12.51 0.48
N PHE A 73 -5.62 -11.42 -0.16
CA PHE A 73 -6.28 -10.86 -1.34
C PHE A 73 -6.31 -11.84 -2.52
N LEU A 74 -5.18 -12.48 -2.82
CA LEU A 74 -5.07 -13.42 -3.93
C LEU A 74 -5.96 -14.66 -3.75
N ASN A 75 -6.19 -15.08 -2.52
CA ASN A 75 -7.09 -16.20 -2.20
C ASN A 75 -8.57 -15.78 -2.16
N GLY A 76 -8.87 -14.49 -2.20
CA GLY A 76 -10.25 -13.99 -2.09
C GLY A 76 -10.85 -14.17 -0.70
N GLU A 77 -10.01 -14.29 0.32
CA GLU A 77 -10.45 -14.50 1.70
C GLU A 77 -11.12 -13.22 2.26
N THR A 78 -12.08 -13.41 3.16
CA THR A 78 -12.82 -12.35 3.86
C THR A 78 -12.64 -12.42 5.37
N ASN A 79 -12.19 -13.58 5.88
CA ASN A 79 -11.95 -13.81 7.30
C ASN A 79 -10.51 -13.47 7.68
N ILE A 80 -10.31 -12.88 8.85
CA ILE A 80 -8.99 -12.46 9.35
C ILE A 80 -8.19 -13.59 10.01
N GLN A 81 -8.63 -14.85 9.94
CA GLN A 81 -7.94 -15.95 10.60
C GLN A 81 -6.47 -16.08 10.16
N ARG A 82 -6.20 -15.91 8.85
CA ARG A 82 -4.82 -15.89 8.33
C ARG A 82 -3.94 -14.83 9.01
N PHE A 83 -4.50 -13.66 9.30
CA PHE A 83 -3.76 -12.60 10.00
C PHE A 83 -3.53 -12.98 11.47
N LYS A 84 -4.53 -13.55 12.14
CA LYS A 84 -4.39 -14.04 13.53
C LYS A 84 -3.27 -15.09 13.62
N ASP A 85 -3.26 -16.07 12.72
CA ASP A 85 -2.25 -17.15 12.64
C ASP A 85 -0.85 -16.58 12.38
N ALA A 86 -0.76 -15.52 11.60
CA ALA A 86 0.48 -14.81 11.34
C ALA A 86 0.87 -13.82 12.44
N GLY A 87 0.05 -13.56 13.45
CA GLY A 87 0.27 -12.54 14.46
C GLY A 87 0.26 -11.11 13.90
N VAL A 88 -0.50 -10.88 12.84
CA VAL A 88 -0.67 -9.58 12.17
C VAL A 88 -2.05 -9.04 12.53
N LYS A 89 -2.12 -7.77 12.94
CA LYS A 89 -3.34 -7.18 13.55
C LYS A 89 -3.94 -6.03 12.73
N ILE A 90 -3.54 -5.89 11.47
CA ILE A 90 -3.91 -4.70 10.66
C ILE A 90 -5.40 -4.62 10.33
N TRP A 91 -6.13 -5.73 10.43
CA TRP A 91 -7.57 -5.81 10.13
C TRP A 91 -8.46 -6.08 11.35
N ASP A 92 -7.89 -6.29 12.54
CA ASP A 92 -8.62 -6.66 13.76
C ASP A 92 -9.74 -5.66 14.13
N ALA A 93 -9.52 -4.36 13.88
CA ALA A 93 -10.47 -3.31 14.26
C ALA A 93 -11.73 -3.25 13.39
N TRP A 94 -11.76 -3.95 12.26
CA TRP A 94 -12.87 -3.94 11.30
C TRP A 94 -13.60 -5.27 11.19
N ALA A 95 -13.03 -6.33 11.78
CA ALA A 95 -13.66 -7.64 11.77
C ALA A 95 -14.76 -7.75 12.84
N ASP A 96 -15.78 -8.52 12.53
CA ASP A 96 -16.81 -8.90 13.51
C ASP A 96 -16.29 -9.94 14.52
N GLU A 97 -17.18 -10.44 15.38
CA GLU A 97 -16.85 -11.41 16.43
C GLU A 97 -16.34 -12.74 15.88
N ASP A 98 -16.78 -13.13 14.69
CA ASP A 98 -16.35 -14.35 13.99
C ASP A 98 -15.08 -14.13 13.15
N GLY A 99 -14.60 -12.90 13.08
CA GLY A 99 -13.42 -12.51 12.30
C GLY A 99 -13.72 -12.23 10.83
N GLU A 100 -14.98 -12.03 10.46
CA GLU A 100 -15.38 -11.71 9.10
C GLU A 100 -15.37 -10.20 8.83
N LEU A 101 -15.00 -9.85 7.60
CA LEU A 101 -15.00 -8.48 7.09
C LEU A 101 -16.07 -8.24 6.02
N GLY A 102 -16.75 -9.32 5.59
CA GLY A 102 -17.67 -9.26 4.47
C GLY A 102 -16.95 -9.13 3.11
N PRO A 103 -17.61 -8.64 2.06
CA PRO A 103 -17.09 -8.62 0.69
C PRO A 103 -16.03 -7.53 0.46
N VAL A 104 -14.89 -7.69 1.13
CA VAL A 104 -13.74 -6.79 1.01
C VAL A 104 -12.89 -7.07 -0.25
N TYR A 105 -11.72 -6.46 -0.34
CA TYR A 105 -10.88 -6.42 -1.54
C TYR A 105 -10.60 -7.77 -2.19
N GLY A 106 -10.31 -8.82 -1.41
CA GLY A 106 -10.03 -10.15 -1.94
C GLY A 106 -11.25 -10.73 -2.65
N HIS A 107 -12.43 -10.63 -2.03
CA HIS A 107 -13.70 -11.02 -2.63
C HIS A 107 -13.99 -10.21 -3.89
N GLN A 108 -13.89 -8.88 -3.81
CA GLN A 108 -14.19 -7.97 -4.93
C GLN A 108 -13.27 -8.21 -6.15
N LEU A 109 -11.98 -8.48 -5.91
CA LEU A 109 -11.02 -8.78 -6.98
C LEU A 109 -11.31 -10.12 -7.68
N ARG A 110 -11.90 -11.08 -6.98
CA ARG A 110 -12.18 -12.42 -7.48
C ARG A 110 -13.60 -12.60 -8.03
N ASN A 111 -14.55 -11.96 -7.41
CA ASN A 111 -15.97 -12.14 -7.71
C ASN A 111 -16.77 -10.87 -7.40
N PHE A 112 -16.48 -9.81 -8.16
CA PHE A 112 -17.28 -8.60 -8.07
C PHE A 112 -18.61 -8.83 -8.80
N SER A 113 -19.67 -9.11 -8.04
CA SER A 113 -21.03 -9.14 -8.56
C SER A 113 -21.76 -7.85 -8.17
N SER A 114 -22.32 -7.19 -9.17
CA SER A 114 -23.26 -6.08 -9.00
C SER A 114 -24.58 -6.57 -8.45
#